data_11a1783691a7105ddd7658d390d4b20d
#
_entry.id   11a1783691a7105ddd7658d390d4b20d
#
_cell.length_a   1.000
_cell.length_b   1.000
_cell.length_c   1.000
_cell.angle_alpha   90.00
_cell.angle_beta   90.00
_cell.angle_gamma   90.00
#
_symmetry.space_group_name_H-M   'P 1'
#
loop_
_entity.id
_entity.type
_entity.pdbx_description
1 polymer ?
#
loop_
_entity_poly.entity_id
_entity_poly.type
_entity_poly.pdbx_seq_one_letter_code
_entity_poly.pdbx_strand_id
1 'polypeptide(L)'
;MKNPIQVHKHLIIRAEANRVPTDEEQLTEWMRDFIDSIHMKILMGPYVKYCTMEGNRGITGIAVIETSHIAIHVWDEPVPALMPVSYTHLTLPTILLV
;
A
#
# COMPACT_ATOMS: atom_id res chain seq x y z
N MET A 1 -36.22 -2.58 6.58
CA MET A 1 -35.31 -3.20 5.62
C MET A 1 -34.05 -3.68 6.32
N LYS A 2 -33.66 -4.86 6.00
CA LYS A 2 -32.48 -5.45 6.62
C LYS A 2 -31.24 -5.12 5.80
N ASN A 3 -30.26 -4.50 6.44
CA ASN A 3 -29.00 -4.24 5.77
C ASN A 3 -28.19 -5.54 5.65
N PRO A 4 -27.59 -5.78 4.52
CA PRO A 4 -26.71 -6.93 4.39
C PRO A 4 -25.52 -6.80 5.33
N ILE A 5 -25.05 -7.93 5.80
CA ILE A 5 -23.81 -7.97 6.58
C ILE A 5 -22.67 -7.62 5.66
N GLN A 6 -21.93 -6.60 6.03
CA GLN A 6 -20.76 -6.22 5.28
C GLN A 6 -19.58 -7.10 5.67
N VAL A 7 -18.92 -7.64 4.67
CA VAL A 7 -17.75 -8.47 4.89
C VAL A 7 -16.51 -7.63 4.57
N HIS A 8 -15.68 -7.44 5.58
CA HIS A 8 -14.40 -6.78 5.42
C HIS A 8 -13.32 -7.80 5.13
N LYS A 9 -12.57 -7.57 4.10
CA LYS A 9 -11.41 -8.38 3.78
C LYS A 9 -10.16 -7.56 3.97
N HIS A 10 -9.25 -8.05 4.78
CA HIS A 10 -7.96 -7.43 5.00
C HIS A 10 -6.90 -8.28 4.31
N LEU A 11 -6.25 -7.71 3.31
CA LEU A 11 -5.20 -8.39 2.59
C LEU A 11 -3.86 -7.84 3.04
N ILE A 12 -3.01 -8.72 3.54
CA ILE A 12 -1.65 -8.38 3.93
C ILE A 12 -0.73 -9.18 3.02
N ILE A 13 0.15 -8.47 2.32
CA ILE A 13 1.07 -9.11 1.41
C ILE A 13 2.48 -8.70 1.78
N ARG A 14 3.36 -9.69 1.84
CA ARG A 14 4.79 -9.49 1.99
C ARG A 14 5.45 -9.95 0.71
N ALA A 15 6.21 -9.07 0.10
CA ALA A 15 6.91 -9.37 -1.13
C ALA A 15 8.37 -8.97 -1.04
N GLU A 16 9.22 -9.76 -1.67
CA GLU A 16 10.62 -9.42 -1.88
C GLU A 16 10.76 -9.02 -3.34
N ALA A 17 11.35 -7.86 -3.58
CA ALA A 17 11.45 -7.34 -4.93
C ALA A 17 12.85 -6.84 -5.21
N ASN A 18 13.27 -7.01 -6.46
CA ASN A 18 14.56 -6.50 -6.92
C ASN A 18 14.51 -5.00 -7.18
N ARG A 19 13.32 -4.48 -7.40
CA ARG A 19 13.08 -3.08 -7.68
C ARG A 19 11.94 -2.58 -6.83
N VAL A 20 12.24 -1.64 -5.95
CA VAL A 20 11.24 -1.02 -5.08
C VAL A 20 11.39 0.50 -5.18
N PRO A 21 10.33 1.25 -4.86
CA PRO A 21 10.48 2.70 -4.72
C PRO A 21 11.55 3.03 -3.69
N THR A 22 12.43 3.97 -4.03
CA THR A 22 13.57 4.34 -3.18
C THR A 22 13.44 5.71 -2.55
N ASP A 23 12.50 6.52 -3.03
CA ASP A 23 12.26 7.84 -2.46
C ASP A 23 10.76 8.12 -2.34
N GLU A 24 10.42 9.22 -1.67
CA GLU A 24 9.04 9.56 -1.37
C GLU A 24 8.23 9.80 -2.63
N GLU A 25 8.82 10.42 -3.63
CA GLU A 25 8.13 10.69 -4.88
C GLU A 25 7.80 9.41 -5.64
N GLN A 26 8.75 8.50 -5.73
CA GLN A 26 8.54 7.22 -6.40
C GLN A 26 7.44 6.41 -5.72
N LEU A 27 7.42 6.36 -4.40
CA LEU A 27 6.36 5.64 -3.70
C LEU A 27 5.01 6.32 -3.87
N THR A 28 4.97 7.64 -3.86
CA THR A 28 3.73 8.39 -4.10
C THR A 28 3.15 8.05 -5.48
N GLU A 29 3.96 8.07 -6.51
CA GLU A 29 3.52 7.72 -7.85
C GLU A 29 3.09 6.27 -7.95
N TRP A 30 3.85 5.38 -7.34
CA TRP A 30 3.51 3.96 -7.32
C TRP A 30 2.15 3.72 -6.67
N MET A 31 1.89 4.40 -5.54
CA MET A 31 0.60 4.27 -4.85
C MET A 31 -0.55 4.79 -5.70
N ARG A 32 -0.37 5.92 -6.37
CA ARG A 32 -1.39 6.46 -7.25
C ARG A 32 -1.70 5.51 -8.39
N ASP A 33 -0.69 4.96 -9.01
CA ASP A 33 -0.86 4.01 -10.11
C ASP A 33 -1.54 2.74 -9.62
N PHE A 34 -1.13 2.25 -8.46
CA PHE A 34 -1.75 1.07 -7.87
C PHE A 34 -3.23 1.29 -7.59
N ILE A 35 -3.56 2.40 -6.96
CA ILE A 35 -4.96 2.73 -6.62
C ILE A 35 -5.80 2.88 -7.89
N ASP A 36 -5.25 3.51 -8.90
CA ASP A 36 -5.91 3.62 -10.19
C ASP A 36 -6.14 2.25 -10.83
N SER A 37 -5.16 1.37 -10.71
CA SER A 37 -5.24 0.02 -11.29
C SER A 37 -6.34 -0.83 -10.67
N ILE A 38 -6.70 -0.59 -9.42
CA ILE A 38 -7.80 -1.29 -8.75
C ILE A 38 -9.13 -0.52 -8.85
N HIS A 39 -9.17 0.50 -9.70
CA HIS A 39 -10.37 1.29 -9.99
C HIS A 39 -10.96 1.99 -8.77
N MET A 40 -10.10 2.48 -7.89
CA MET A 40 -10.49 3.23 -6.72
C MET A 40 -10.10 4.69 -6.86
N LYS A 41 -10.78 5.54 -6.09
CA LYS A 41 -10.45 6.96 -6.03
C LYS A 41 -9.81 7.30 -4.70
N ILE A 42 -8.84 8.19 -4.76
CA ILE A 42 -8.15 8.67 -3.57
C ILE A 42 -8.99 9.75 -2.93
N LEU A 43 -9.26 9.59 -1.63
CA LEU A 43 -9.89 10.64 -0.83
C LEU A 43 -8.85 11.51 -0.14
N MET A 44 -7.78 10.90 0.36
CA MET A 44 -6.70 11.59 1.04
C MET A 44 -5.37 10.90 0.76
N GLY A 45 -4.35 11.71 0.57
CA GLY A 45 -3.01 11.21 0.33
C GLY A 45 -2.71 10.99 -1.15
N PRO A 46 -1.75 10.16 -1.50
CA PRO A 46 -0.89 9.40 -0.58
C PRO A 46 -0.03 10.32 0.30
N TYR A 47 0.21 9.88 1.52
CA TYR A 47 1.16 10.50 2.44
C TYR A 47 2.33 9.55 2.58
N VAL A 48 3.51 10.03 2.26
CA VAL A 48 4.69 9.18 2.19
C VAL A 48 5.82 9.82 2.99
N LYS A 49 6.52 8.99 3.76
CA LYS A 49 7.61 9.45 4.58
C LYS A 49 8.73 8.43 4.61
N TYR A 50 9.96 8.91 4.47
CA TYR A 50 11.13 8.06 4.63
C TYR A 50 11.51 7.99 6.11
N CYS A 51 11.69 6.77 6.61
CA CYS A 51 12.13 6.52 7.96
C CYS A 51 13.63 6.27 7.97
N THR A 52 14.37 7.06 8.75
CA THR A 52 15.83 6.92 8.87
C THR A 52 16.23 6.18 10.12
N MET A 53 15.27 5.67 10.89
CA MET A 53 15.55 4.98 12.14
C MET A 53 16.29 3.68 11.88
N GLU A 54 17.42 3.51 12.59
CA GLU A 54 18.22 2.31 12.43
C GLU A 54 17.42 1.04 12.72
N GLY A 55 17.55 0.05 11.84
CA GLY A 55 16.79 -1.19 11.94
C GLY A 55 15.42 -1.13 11.26
N ASN A 56 14.93 0.07 10.96
CA ASN A 56 13.62 0.25 10.31
C ASN A 56 13.69 1.21 9.13
N ARG A 57 14.83 1.28 8.49
CA ARG A 57 15.01 2.20 7.37
C ARG A 57 14.17 1.80 6.18
N GLY A 58 13.52 2.79 5.61
CA GLY A 58 12.70 2.60 4.45
C GLY A 58 11.60 3.64 4.33
N ILE A 59 10.72 3.44 3.36
CA ILE A 59 9.67 4.39 3.04
C ILE A 59 8.33 3.81 3.43
N THR A 60 7.50 4.63 4.07
CA THR A 60 6.14 4.26 4.42
C THR A 60 5.17 5.20 3.72
N GLY A 61 4.11 4.62 3.15
CA GLY A 61 3.06 5.40 2.54
C GLY A 61 1.69 4.92 2.99
N ILE A 62 0.75 5.85 3.06
CA ILE A 62 -0.65 5.56 3.37
C ILE A 62 -1.55 6.43 2.51
N ALA A 63 -2.65 5.86 2.07
CA ALA A 63 -3.68 6.59 1.35
C ALA A 63 -5.05 6.14 1.82
N VAL A 64 -5.97 7.10 1.91
CA VAL A 64 -7.37 6.82 2.17
C VAL A 64 -8.09 6.83 0.83
N ILE A 65 -8.81 5.76 0.55
CA ILE A 65 -9.57 5.61 -0.68
C ILE A 65 -11.06 5.50 -0.37
N GLU A 66 -11.90 5.42 -1.39
CA GLU A 66 -13.37 5.55 -1.27
C GLU A 66 -14.00 4.72 -0.15
N THR A 67 -13.57 3.49 0.02
CA THR A 67 -14.19 2.59 1.01
C THR A 67 -13.15 1.88 1.86
N SER A 68 -11.91 2.35 1.84
CA SER A 68 -10.83 1.62 2.48
C SER A 68 -9.58 2.48 2.63
N HIS A 69 -8.47 1.83 2.87
CA HIS A 69 -7.16 2.46 2.92
C HIS A 69 -6.11 1.48 2.43
N ILE A 70 -4.97 2.02 2.08
CA ILE A 70 -3.81 1.24 1.66
C ILE A 70 -2.61 1.76 2.43
N ALA A 71 -1.86 0.85 3.03
CA ALA A 71 -0.61 1.18 3.69
C ALA A 71 0.50 0.31 3.10
N ILE A 72 1.64 0.94 2.85
CA ILE A 72 2.79 0.28 2.24
C ILE A 72 4.02 0.61 3.04
N HIS A 73 4.82 -0.40 3.34
CA HIS A 73 6.11 -0.25 4.00
C HIS A 73 7.16 -0.88 3.13
N VAL A 74 8.19 -0.12 2.80
CA VAL A 74 9.30 -0.62 2.00
C VAL A 74 10.56 -0.51 2.84
N TRP A 75 11.12 -1.65 3.21
CA TRP A 75 12.42 -1.68 3.89
C TRP A 75 13.51 -1.80 2.84
N ASP A 76 14.51 -0.93 2.93
CA ASP A 76 15.63 -0.95 2.00
C ASP A 76 16.84 -1.74 2.52
N GLU A 77 16.69 -2.37 3.68
CA GLU A 77 17.67 -3.29 4.27
C GLU A 77 16.92 -4.50 4.81
N PRO A 78 17.39 -5.73 4.60
CA PRO A 78 18.45 -6.16 3.69
C PRO A 78 18.02 -6.19 2.21
N VAL A 79 18.93 -6.61 1.36
CA VAL A 79 18.64 -6.83 -0.06
C VAL A 79 18.34 -8.32 -0.27
N PRO A 80 17.24 -8.69 -0.98
CA PRO A 80 16.28 -7.83 -1.64
C PRO A 80 15.39 -7.06 -0.66
N ALA A 81 14.93 -5.89 -1.07
CA ALA A 81 14.09 -5.06 -0.23
C ALA A 81 12.72 -5.72 0.00
N LEU A 82 12.20 -5.52 1.21
CA LEU A 82 10.87 -6.01 1.57
C LEU A 82 9.84 -4.92 1.34
N MET A 83 8.71 -5.31 0.77
CA MET A 83 7.63 -4.38 0.47
C MET A 83 6.29 -4.98 0.91
N PRO A 84 5.98 -4.98 2.22
CA PRO A 84 4.67 -5.39 2.66
C PRO A 84 3.61 -4.36 2.31
N VAL A 85 2.48 -4.85 1.84
CA VAL A 85 1.33 -4.02 1.50
C VAL A 85 0.15 -4.51 2.32
N SER A 86 -0.53 -3.56 2.96
CA SER A 86 -1.76 -3.83 3.69
C SER A 86 -2.91 -3.15 2.97
N TYR A 87 -3.94 -3.90 2.67
CA TYR A 87 -5.10 -3.40 1.95
C TYR A 87 -6.38 -3.95 2.57
N THR A 88 -7.31 -3.06 2.86
CA THR A 88 -8.61 -3.43 3.40
C THR A 88 -9.70 -2.89 2.50
N HIS A 89 -10.66 -3.74 2.13
CA HIS A 89 -11.75 -3.36 1.26
C HIS A 89 -12.98 -4.22 1.52
N LEU A 90 -14.16 -3.68 1.23
CA LEU A 90 -15.42 -4.41 1.39
C LEU A 90 -15.55 -5.55 0.40
N THR A 91 -15.20 -5.30 -0.84
CA THR A 91 -15.08 -6.33 -1.87
C THR A 91 -13.64 -6.35 -2.34
N LEU A 92 -13.09 -7.54 -2.47
CA LEU A 92 -11.69 -7.70 -2.82
C LEU A 92 -11.50 -7.71 -4.33
N PRO A 93 -10.96 -6.64 -4.93
CA PRO A 93 -10.58 -6.71 -6.33
C PRO A 93 -9.35 -7.60 -6.50
N THR A 94 -9.09 -8.01 -7.72
CA THR A 94 -7.87 -8.73 -8.03
C THR A 94 -6.69 -7.79 -7.90
N ILE A 95 -5.75 -8.13 -7.04
CA ILE A 95 -4.55 -7.34 -6.82
C ILE A 95 -3.36 -8.13 -7.34
N LEU A 96 -2.61 -7.51 -8.26
CA LEU A 96 -1.37 -8.07 -8.74
C LEU A 96 -0.23 -7.23 -8.16
N LEU A 97 0.60 -7.85 -7.33
CA LEU A 97 1.81 -7.24 -6.84
C LEU A 97 2.98 -7.73 -7.66
N VAL A 98 3.72 -6.79 -8.13
CA VAL A 98 4.87 -7.08 -8.99
C VAL A 98 6.15 -6.76 -8.25
#